data_b4bc0b58d4db36fdaccea54a7b5586cd
#
_entry.id   b4bc0b58d4db36fdaccea54a7b5586cd
#
_cell.length_a   1.000
_cell.length_b   1.000
_cell.length_c   1.000
_cell.angle_alpha   90.00
_cell.angle_beta   90.00
_cell.angle_gamma   90.00
#
_symmetry.space_group_name_H-M   'P 1'
#
loop_
_entity.id
_entity.type
_entity.pdbx_description
1 polymer ?
#
loop_
_entity_poly.entity_id
_entity_poly.type
_entity_poly.pdbx_seq_one_letter_code
_entity_poly.pdbx_strand_id
1 'polypeptide(L)'
;MQLIVGLGNPESKYNFTRHNFGFLALDFYAKIKGINWQKPKFNALWYKDGDRIFIKPQTYYNESGQAVQAFLRFYKLQPSDILVVCDDFDLNFGTLRYRAHGSSAGNNGLNSIANHLGTNNFPRLRLGTNNPDIRSRLGDIDFVLGKFTPEEKSALPQILQEIVQKIDTLA
;
A
#
# COMPACT_ATOMS: atom_id res chain seq x y z
N MET A 1 10.41 5.99 15.39
CA MET A 1 9.57 4.82 15.00
C MET A 1 8.68 5.23 13.84
N GLN A 2 8.56 4.40 12.82
CA GLN A 2 7.76 4.71 11.64
C GLN A 2 6.75 3.60 11.36
N LEU A 3 5.58 3.95 10.82
CA LEU A 3 4.53 2.99 10.42
C LEU A 3 4.46 2.90 8.90
N ILE A 4 4.73 1.73 8.36
CA ILE A 4 4.64 1.44 6.92
C ILE A 4 3.33 0.71 6.66
N VAL A 5 2.49 1.30 5.83
CA VAL A 5 1.12 0.81 5.57
C VAL A 5 1.01 0.36 4.12
N GLY A 6 0.77 -0.91 3.89
CA GLY A 6 0.40 -1.40 2.55
C GLY A 6 -1.12 -1.41 2.39
N LEU A 7 -1.64 -0.85 1.30
CA LEU A 7 -3.06 -0.88 1.00
C LEU A 7 -3.45 -2.10 0.14
N GLY A 8 -4.61 -2.65 0.43
CA GLY A 8 -5.18 -3.79 -0.27
C GLY A 8 -6.46 -4.28 0.38
N ASN A 9 -7.07 -5.31 -0.21
CA ASN A 9 -8.22 -6.03 0.31
C ASN A 9 -7.79 -7.39 0.87
N PRO A 10 -8.37 -7.85 2.01
CA PRO A 10 -7.82 -8.98 2.77
C PRO A 10 -8.09 -10.37 2.20
N GLU A 11 -9.08 -10.54 1.34
CA GLU A 11 -9.46 -11.88 0.87
C GLU A 11 -8.54 -12.38 -0.24
N SER A 12 -8.32 -13.72 -0.31
CA SER A 12 -7.43 -14.34 -1.29
C SER A 12 -7.83 -14.08 -2.76
N LYS A 13 -9.12 -13.84 -3.03
CA LYS A 13 -9.59 -13.48 -4.37
C LYS A 13 -8.99 -12.17 -4.90
N TYR A 14 -8.48 -11.31 -4.01
CA TYR A 14 -7.83 -10.05 -4.37
C TYR A 14 -6.31 -10.16 -4.53
N ASN A 15 -5.73 -11.33 -4.27
CA ASN A 15 -4.30 -11.55 -4.47
C ASN A 15 -3.91 -11.27 -5.91
N PHE A 16 -2.80 -10.54 -6.10
CA PHE A 16 -2.30 -10.10 -7.40
C PHE A 16 -3.25 -9.21 -8.21
N THR A 17 -4.28 -8.64 -7.60
CA THR A 17 -4.99 -7.51 -8.20
C THR A 17 -4.14 -6.26 -8.13
N ARG A 18 -4.35 -5.32 -9.03
CA ARG A 18 -3.63 -4.03 -9.05
C ARG A 18 -3.85 -3.26 -7.75
N HIS A 19 -5.06 -3.32 -7.21
CA HIS A 19 -5.43 -2.66 -5.95
C HIS A 19 -4.69 -3.23 -4.73
N ASN A 20 -4.21 -4.47 -4.81
CA ASN A 20 -3.40 -5.11 -3.77
C ASN A 20 -1.89 -4.93 -3.94
N PHE A 21 -1.45 -4.00 -4.79
CA PHE A 21 -0.02 -3.78 -5.02
C PHE A 21 0.72 -3.38 -3.72
N GLY A 22 0.08 -2.59 -2.86
CA GLY A 22 0.64 -2.26 -1.55
C GLY A 22 0.85 -3.50 -0.66
N PHE A 23 -0.15 -4.40 -0.59
CA PHE A 23 -0.03 -5.67 0.11
C PHE A 23 1.10 -6.52 -0.45
N LEU A 24 1.15 -6.67 -1.77
CA LEU A 24 2.17 -7.45 -2.45
C LEU A 24 3.59 -6.92 -2.16
N ALA A 25 3.75 -5.61 -2.15
CA ALA A 25 5.02 -4.97 -1.84
C ALA A 25 5.50 -5.29 -0.42
N LEU A 26 4.61 -5.22 0.58
CA LEU A 26 4.98 -5.53 1.97
C LEU A 26 5.15 -7.03 2.21
N ASP A 27 4.42 -7.89 1.51
CA ASP A 27 4.64 -9.34 1.55
C ASP A 27 6.01 -9.71 0.99
N PHE A 28 6.40 -9.07 -0.10
CA PHE A 28 7.72 -9.25 -0.69
C PHE A 28 8.83 -8.73 0.23
N TYR A 29 8.62 -7.57 0.86
CA TYR A 29 9.54 -7.03 1.87
C TYR A 29 9.75 -8.02 3.02
N ALA A 30 8.67 -8.51 3.62
CA ALA A 30 8.72 -9.48 4.71
C ALA A 30 9.47 -10.76 4.30
N LYS A 31 9.20 -11.27 3.08
CA LYS A 31 9.88 -12.45 2.53
C LYS A 31 11.39 -12.26 2.42
N ILE A 32 11.83 -11.13 1.86
CA ILE A 32 13.27 -10.84 1.72
C ILE A 32 13.97 -10.74 3.07
N LYS A 33 13.32 -10.13 4.06
CA LYS A 33 13.88 -9.95 5.41
C LYS A 33 13.71 -11.20 6.29
N GLY A 34 13.06 -12.25 5.81
CA GLY A 34 12.80 -13.46 6.59
C GLY A 34 11.87 -13.25 7.78
N ILE A 35 10.93 -12.31 7.67
CA ILE A 35 10.01 -11.92 8.73
C ILE A 35 8.62 -12.49 8.44
N ASN A 36 7.95 -12.99 9.49
CA ASN A 36 6.59 -13.49 9.39
C ASN A 36 5.58 -12.48 9.92
N TRP A 37 4.44 -12.38 9.22
CA TRP A 37 3.30 -11.63 9.70
C TRP A 37 2.79 -12.18 11.03
N GLN A 38 2.52 -11.29 11.98
CA GLN A 38 1.95 -11.63 13.28
C GLN A 38 0.42 -11.74 13.22
N LYS A 39 -0.17 -12.36 14.24
CA LYS A 39 -1.62 -12.40 14.41
C LYS A 39 -2.21 -10.99 14.33
N PRO A 40 -3.44 -10.83 13.81
CA PRO A 40 -4.02 -9.51 13.64
C PRO A 40 -4.08 -8.69 14.93
N LYS A 41 -3.75 -7.40 14.82
CA LYS A 41 -3.87 -6.38 15.85
C LYS A 41 -4.55 -5.17 15.23
N PHE A 42 -5.56 -4.60 15.87
CA PHE A 42 -6.32 -3.45 15.37
C PHE A 42 -6.81 -3.61 13.91
N ASN A 43 -7.31 -4.79 13.58
CA ASN A 43 -7.75 -5.14 12.23
C ASN A 43 -6.66 -5.03 11.16
N ALA A 44 -5.40 -5.31 11.51
CA ALA A 44 -4.31 -5.40 10.56
C ALA A 44 -3.39 -6.58 10.87
N LEU A 45 -2.88 -7.24 9.84
CA LEU A 45 -1.67 -8.06 9.97
C LEU A 45 -0.50 -7.12 10.16
N TRP A 46 0.45 -7.48 11.00
CA TRP A 46 1.56 -6.60 11.34
C TRP A 46 2.85 -7.36 11.63
N TYR A 47 3.96 -6.67 11.54
CA TYR A 47 5.23 -7.10 12.10
C TYR A 47 6.10 -5.88 12.41
N LYS A 48 7.19 -6.11 13.16
CA LYS A 48 8.18 -5.08 13.48
C LYS A 48 9.54 -5.48 12.91
N ASP A 49 10.22 -4.52 12.29
CA ASP A 49 11.60 -4.63 11.82
C ASP A 49 12.38 -3.40 12.29
N GLY A 50 13.25 -3.58 13.27
CA GLY A 50 13.97 -2.47 13.90
C GLY A 50 13.02 -1.43 14.49
N ASP A 51 13.14 -0.18 14.05
CA ASP A 51 12.30 0.94 14.48
C ASP A 51 11.10 1.20 13.54
N ARG A 52 10.74 0.21 12.74
CA ARG A 52 9.62 0.27 11.80
C ARG A 52 8.56 -0.78 12.12
N ILE A 53 7.30 -0.38 11.97
CA ILE A 53 6.14 -1.25 12.09
C ILE A 53 5.50 -1.33 10.71
N PHE A 54 5.28 -2.52 10.21
CA PHE A 54 4.63 -2.78 8.93
C PHE A 54 3.24 -3.30 9.19
N ILE A 55 2.24 -2.77 8.47
CA ILE A 55 0.85 -3.23 8.59
C ILE A 55 0.19 -3.42 7.23
N LYS A 56 -0.65 -4.47 7.16
CA LYS A 56 -1.63 -4.67 6.10
C LYS A 56 -3.02 -4.62 6.74
N PRO A 57 -3.78 -3.52 6.62
CA PRO A 57 -5.14 -3.44 7.14
C PRO A 57 -5.99 -4.59 6.60
N GLN A 58 -6.71 -5.26 7.49
CA GLN A 58 -7.64 -6.35 7.16
C GLN A 58 -9.08 -5.87 7.08
N THR A 59 -9.28 -4.56 7.15
CA THR A 59 -10.46 -3.86 6.69
C THR A 59 -10.49 -3.92 5.16
N TYR A 60 -11.61 -3.64 4.54
CA TYR A 60 -11.60 -3.42 3.11
C TYR A 60 -10.81 -2.14 2.78
N TYR A 61 -10.34 -2.04 1.54
CA TYR A 61 -9.48 -0.94 1.06
C TYR A 61 -10.02 0.44 1.47
N ASN A 62 -11.33 0.65 1.32
CA ASN A 62 -12.00 1.92 1.61
C ASN A 62 -12.07 2.25 3.10
N GLU A 63 -11.72 1.34 3.99
CA GLU A 63 -11.79 1.49 5.45
C GLU A 63 -10.41 1.38 6.12
N SER A 64 -9.35 1.43 5.35
CA SER A 64 -7.96 1.27 5.83
C SER A 64 -7.59 2.27 6.94
N GLY A 65 -8.21 3.45 6.95
CA GLY A 65 -7.95 4.49 7.95
C GLY A 65 -8.25 4.06 9.39
N GLN A 66 -9.19 3.15 9.60
CA GLN A 66 -9.51 2.63 10.94
C GLN A 66 -8.30 1.97 11.60
N ALA A 67 -7.65 1.04 10.88
CA ALA A 67 -6.47 0.34 11.38
C ALA A 67 -5.29 1.30 11.56
N VAL A 68 -5.05 2.18 10.59
CA VAL A 68 -3.95 3.16 10.64
C VAL A 68 -4.08 4.05 11.86
N GLN A 69 -5.27 4.63 12.10
CA GLN A 69 -5.51 5.49 13.26
C GLN A 69 -5.28 4.74 14.58
N ALA A 70 -5.70 3.48 14.69
CA ALA A 70 -5.52 2.69 15.89
C ALA A 70 -4.02 2.44 16.19
N PHE A 71 -3.22 2.13 15.15
CA PHE A 71 -1.77 1.97 15.30
C PHE A 71 -1.10 3.29 15.71
N LEU A 72 -1.44 4.41 15.06
CA LEU A 72 -0.87 5.72 15.42
C LEU A 72 -1.14 6.06 16.90
N ARG A 73 -2.37 5.88 17.35
CA ARG A 73 -2.74 6.15 18.75
C ARG A 73 -1.99 5.26 19.73
N PHE A 74 -1.92 3.97 19.45
CA PHE A 74 -1.27 3.00 20.34
C PHE A 74 0.23 3.26 20.49
N TYR A 75 0.91 3.55 19.37
CA TYR A 75 2.36 3.80 19.36
C TYR A 75 2.72 5.28 19.54
N LYS A 76 1.73 6.16 19.73
CA LYS A 76 1.90 7.62 19.90
C LYS A 76 2.64 8.26 18.73
N LEU A 77 2.32 7.83 17.51
CA LEU A 77 2.91 8.34 16.28
C LEU A 77 2.09 9.50 15.71
N GLN A 78 2.76 10.36 14.94
CA GLN A 78 2.13 11.45 14.20
C GLN A 78 1.83 11.05 12.76
N PRO A 79 0.94 11.74 12.03
CA PRO A 79 0.72 11.47 10.62
C PRO A 79 2.00 11.55 9.76
N SER A 80 2.97 12.37 10.14
CA SER A 80 4.28 12.44 9.46
C SER A 80 5.15 11.20 9.65
N ASP A 81 4.83 10.34 10.62
CA ASP A 81 5.57 9.11 10.91
C ASP A 81 5.08 7.90 10.09
N ILE A 82 4.09 8.08 9.22
CA ILE A 82 3.61 7.00 8.37
C ILE A 82 4.18 7.09 6.96
N LEU A 83 4.29 5.94 6.30
CA LEU A 83 4.49 5.83 4.86
C LEU A 83 3.42 4.89 4.31
N VAL A 84 2.50 5.42 3.50
CA VAL A 84 1.47 4.61 2.86
C VAL A 84 1.95 4.15 1.48
N VAL A 85 1.92 2.84 1.24
CA VAL A 85 2.28 2.21 -0.03
C VAL A 85 1.00 1.77 -0.72
N CYS A 86 0.70 2.37 -1.87
CA CYS A 86 -0.57 2.16 -2.57
C CYS A 86 -0.41 2.17 -4.09
N ASP A 87 -1.35 1.52 -4.78
CA ASP A 87 -1.45 1.56 -6.24
C ASP A 87 -1.88 2.95 -6.75
N ASP A 88 -1.49 3.25 -7.99
CA ASP A 88 -1.88 4.49 -8.69
C ASP A 88 -2.07 4.18 -10.19
N PHE A 89 -3.32 4.21 -10.65
CA PHE A 89 -3.66 3.93 -12.05
C PHE A 89 -3.41 5.10 -13.00
N ASP A 90 -3.02 6.26 -12.50
CA ASP A 90 -2.59 7.39 -13.33
C ASP A 90 -1.08 7.37 -13.61
N LEU A 91 -0.32 6.52 -12.92
CA LEU A 91 1.09 6.30 -13.19
C LEU A 91 1.30 5.04 -14.03
N ASN A 92 2.18 5.12 -15.03
CA ASN A 92 2.55 3.97 -15.83
C ASN A 92 3.04 2.81 -14.96
N PHE A 93 2.68 1.60 -15.34
CA PHE A 93 3.08 0.38 -14.64
C PHE A 93 4.59 0.36 -14.38
N GLY A 94 4.96 0.10 -13.13
CA GLY A 94 6.36 0.06 -12.70
C GLY A 94 6.96 1.41 -12.29
N THR A 95 6.26 2.53 -12.48
CA THR A 95 6.71 3.84 -12.01
C THR A 95 6.45 3.97 -10.51
N LEU A 96 7.44 4.44 -9.75
CA LEU A 96 7.33 4.71 -8.32
C LEU A 96 7.34 6.22 -8.09
N ARG A 97 6.38 6.73 -7.31
CA ARG A 97 6.30 8.16 -6.99
C ARG A 97 6.08 8.39 -5.50
N TYR A 98 7.06 9.02 -4.88
CA TYR A 98 6.95 9.50 -3.50
C TYR A 98 6.31 10.89 -3.46
N ARG A 99 5.45 11.10 -2.45
CA ARG A 99 4.91 12.40 -2.07
C ARG A 99 4.88 12.50 -0.55
N ALA A 100 5.45 13.58 0.00
CA ALA A 100 5.43 13.81 1.45
C ALA A 100 4.02 14.14 1.96
N HIS A 101 3.19 14.75 1.11
CA HIS A 101 1.80 15.11 1.40
C HIS A 101 1.03 15.28 0.09
N GLY A 102 -0.26 15.56 0.17
CA GLY A 102 -1.08 15.88 -0.99
C GLY A 102 -2.43 15.17 -1.00
N SER A 103 -3.21 15.42 -2.06
CA SER A 103 -4.53 14.82 -2.24
C SER A 103 -4.42 13.29 -2.43
N SER A 104 -5.54 12.62 -2.22
CA SER A 104 -5.67 11.18 -2.50
C SER A 104 -5.63 10.84 -3.99
N ALA A 105 -5.85 11.82 -4.87
CA ALA A 105 -6.03 11.63 -6.32
C ALA A 105 -7.08 10.55 -6.65
N GLY A 106 -8.17 10.53 -5.89
CA GLY A 106 -9.26 9.56 -6.06
C GLY A 106 -9.01 8.18 -5.45
N ASN A 107 -7.87 7.94 -4.80
CA ASN A 107 -7.61 6.70 -4.11
C ASN A 107 -8.42 6.62 -2.80
N ASN A 108 -9.36 5.67 -2.72
CA ASN A 108 -10.28 5.57 -1.59
C ASN A 108 -9.60 5.15 -0.27
N GLY A 109 -8.51 4.40 -0.34
CA GLY A 109 -7.72 4.05 0.85
C GLY A 109 -7.02 5.26 1.44
N LEU A 110 -6.41 6.10 0.61
CA LEU A 110 -5.82 7.38 1.04
C LEU A 110 -6.89 8.33 1.58
N ASN A 111 -8.07 8.39 0.95
CA ASN A 111 -9.21 9.16 1.48
C ASN A 111 -9.62 8.68 2.87
N SER A 112 -9.73 7.38 3.07
CA SER A 112 -10.07 6.79 4.37
C SER A 112 -9.06 7.19 5.44
N ILE A 113 -7.76 7.08 5.13
CA ILE A 113 -6.70 7.49 6.06
C ILE A 113 -6.80 8.98 6.38
N ALA A 114 -6.93 9.83 5.36
CA ALA A 114 -7.04 11.27 5.53
C ALA A 114 -8.25 11.66 6.40
N ASN A 115 -9.40 11.03 6.19
CA ASN A 115 -10.61 11.28 6.98
C ASN A 115 -10.44 10.88 8.45
N HIS A 116 -9.81 9.73 8.73
CA HIS A 116 -9.57 9.27 10.10
C HIS A 116 -8.50 10.09 10.83
N LEU A 117 -7.49 10.57 10.11
CA LEU A 117 -6.41 11.38 10.70
C LEU A 117 -6.74 12.88 10.73
N GLY A 118 -7.74 13.33 9.97
CA GLY A 118 -8.10 14.75 9.85
C GLY A 118 -7.09 15.57 9.05
N THR A 119 -6.24 14.92 8.24
CA THR A 119 -5.19 15.59 7.47
C THR A 119 -4.76 14.75 6.27
N ASN A 120 -4.33 15.44 5.20
CA ASN A 120 -3.62 14.84 4.05
C ASN A 120 -2.09 14.92 4.18
N ASN A 121 -1.61 15.43 5.30
CA ASN A 121 -0.18 15.66 5.53
C ASN A 121 0.51 14.40 6.07
N PHE A 122 0.58 13.37 5.24
CA PHE A 122 1.31 12.14 5.50
C PHE A 122 1.99 11.62 4.23
N PRO A 123 3.18 11.02 4.35
CA PRO A 123 3.93 10.46 3.22
C PRO A 123 3.23 9.28 2.55
N ARG A 124 3.37 9.20 1.22
CA ARG A 124 2.90 8.05 0.43
C ARG A 124 3.87 7.71 -0.69
N LEU A 125 4.02 6.43 -0.93
CA LEU A 125 4.71 5.86 -2.08
C LEU A 125 3.65 5.27 -3.02
N ARG A 126 3.47 5.90 -4.19
CA ARG A 126 2.50 5.48 -5.20
C ARG A 126 3.17 4.53 -6.18
N LEU A 127 2.52 3.40 -6.42
CA LEU A 127 2.99 2.32 -7.29
C LEU A 127 2.16 2.33 -8.58
N GLY A 128 2.78 2.69 -9.68
CA GLY A 128 2.10 2.80 -10.97
C GLY A 128 1.57 1.46 -11.47
N THR A 129 0.32 1.47 -11.89
CA THR A 129 -0.38 0.30 -12.43
C THR A 129 -0.99 0.55 -13.81
N ASN A 130 -0.89 1.76 -14.35
CA ASN A 130 -1.60 2.12 -15.59
C ASN A 130 -1.18 1.22 -16.76
N ASN A 131 -2.19 0.64 -17.37
CA ASN A 131 -2.14 -0.04 -18.66
C ASN A 131 -3.31 0.51 -19.48
N PRO A 132 -3.07 1.54 -20.32
CA PRO A 132 -4.14 2.30 -20.99
C PRO A 132 -5.09 1.43 -21.80
N ASP A 133 -4.57 0.41 -22.48
CA ASP A 133 -5.39 -0.47 -23.35
C ASP A 133 -6.40 -1.28 -22.53
N ILE A 134 -5.98 -1.80 -21.38
CA ILE A 134 -6.86 -2.57 -20.50
C ILE A 134 -7.80 -1.65 -19.75
N ARG A 135 -7.31 -0.54 -19.21
CA ARG A 135 -8.10 0.43 -18.45
C ARG A 135 -9.23 1.02 -19.28
N SER A 136 -8.98 1.37 -20.53
CA SER A 136 -10.00 1.92 -21.43
C SER A 136 -11.14 0.94 -21.72
N ARG A 137 -10.86 -0.37 -21.71
CA ARG A 137 -11.86 -1.42 -21.93
C ARG A 137 -12.68 -1.76 -20.69
N LEU A 138 -12.05 -1.74 -19.50
CA LEU A 138 -12.67 -2.19 -18.26
C LEU A 138 -13.32 -1.07 -17.45
N GLY A 139 -12.83 0.17 -17.55
CA GLY A 139 -13.12 1.25 -16.60
C GLY A 139 -12.32 1.10 -15.30
N ASP A 140 -12.30 2.18 -14.51
CA ASP A 140 -11.37 2.31 -13.38
C ASP A 140 -11.58 1.25 -12.27
N ILE A 141 -12.84 0.97 -11.91
CA ILE A 141 -13.16 0.01 -10.82
C ILE A 141 -12.72 -1.40 -11.21
N ASP A 142 -13.13 -1.89 -12.37
CA ASP A 142 -12.76 -3.23 -12.82
C ASP A 142 -11.28 -3.35 -13.13
N PHE A 143 -10.64 -2.25 -13.55
CA PHE A 143 -9.20 -2.21 -13.78
C PHE A 143 -8.41 -2.43 -12.49
N VAL A 144 -8.71 -1.70 -11.42
CA VAL A 144 -7.96 -1.85 -10.14
C VAL A 144 -8.24 -3.18 -9.45
N LEU A 145 -9.43 -3.74 -9.61
CA LEU A 145 -9.79 -5.06 -9.09
C LEU A 145 -9.34 -6.21 -10.01
N GLY A 146 -8.85 -5.88 -11.22
CA GLY A 146 -8.28 -6.84 -12.15
C GLY A 146 -6.88 -7.28 -11.74
N LYS A 147 -6.54 -8.52 -12.08
CA LYS A 147 -5.22 -9.08 -11.83
C LYS A 147 -4.19 -8.52 -12.80
N PHE A 148 -2.95 -8.48 -12.39
CA PHE A 148 -1.83 -8.21 -13.30
C PHE A 148 -1.83 -9.21 -14.46
N THR A 149 -1.50 -8.73 -15.66
CA THR A 149 -1.33 -9.61 -16.83
C THR A 149 -0.09 -10.51 -16.68
N PRO A 150 0.04 -11.58 -17.48
CA PRO A 150 1.26 -12.39 -17.49
C PRO A 150 2.54 -11.58 -17.75
N GLU A 151 2.50 -10.59 -18.65
CA GLU A 151 3.63 -9.69 -18.93
C GLU A 151 3.95 -8.81 -17.71
N GLU A 152 2.92 -8.22 -17.09
CA GLU A 152 3.08 -7.43 -15.88
C GLU A 152 3.65 -8.28 -14.73
N LYS A 153 3.14 -9.51 -14.55
CA LYS A 153 3.65 -10.44 -13.52
C LYS A 153 5.11 -10.80 -13.72
N SER A 154 5.58 -10.96 -14.95
CA SER A 154 6.98 -11.26 -15.22
C SER A 154 7.92 -10.10 -14.88
N ALA A 155 7.43 -8.86 -14.89
CA ALA A 155 8.18 -7.67 -14.50
C ALA A 155 8.12 -7.38 -12.98
N LEU A 156 7.15 -7.95 -12.25
CA LEU A 156 6.94 -7.67 -10.82
C LEU A 156 8.17 -7.94 -9.93
N PRO A 157 8.94 -9.03 -10.09
CA PRO A 157 10.08 -9.29 -9.20
C PRO A 157 11.08 -8.14 -9.16
N GLN A 158 11.43 -7.56 -10.30
CA GLN A 158 12.33 -6.41 -10.37
C GLN A 158 11.70 -5.15 -9.77
N ILE A 159 10.44 -4.89 -10.09
CA ILE A 159 9.71 -3.73 -9.55
C ILE A 159 9.58 -3.83 -8.02
N LEU A 160 9.26 -5.01 -7.50
CA LEU A 160 9.16 -5.24 -6.06
C LEU A 160 10.52 -5.02 -5.36
N GLN A 161 11.62 -5.41 -6.01
CA GLN A 161 12.95 -5.15 -5.50
C GLN A 161 13.23 -3.63 -5.39
N GLU A 162 12.86 -2.87 -6.42
CA GLU A 162 12.98 -1.41 -6.42
C GLU A 162 12.10 -0.76 -5.33
N ILE A 163 10.89 -1.28 -5.12
CA ILE A 163 10.00 -0.82 -4.06
C ILE A 163 10.63 -1.03 -2.67
N VAL A 164 11.21 -2.22 -2.43
CA VAL A 164 11.90 -2.50 -1.16
C VAL A 164 13.04 -1.51 -0.92
N GLN A 165 13.89 -1.28 -1.91
CA GLN A 165 14.97 -0.30 -1.82
C GLN A 165 14.44 1.11 -1.55
N LYS A 166 13.33 1.48 -2.19
CA LYS A 166 12.69 2.78 -1.98
C LYS A 166 12.14 2.92 -0.56
N ILE A 167 11.47 1.90 -0.04
CA ILE A 167 10.99 1.87 1.35
C ILE A 167 12.17 2.00 2.32
N ASP A 168 13.25 1.26 2.10
CA ASP A 168 14.44 1.34 2.97
C ASP A 168 15.09 2.74 2.95
N THR A 169 15.00 3.47 1.84
CA THR A 169 15.53 4.82 1.71
C THR A 169 14.63 5.88 2.35
N LEU A 170 13.30 5.68 2.30
CA LEU A 170 12.30 6.64 2.79
C LEU A 170 11.94 6.46 4.26
N ALA A 171 12.27 5.33 4.81
CA ALA A 171 11.88 4.92 6.16
C ALA A 171 13.00 5.15 7.20
#